data_bbe390b6cca03b6b6b1db15cc67cf452
#
_entry.id   bbe390b6cca03b6b6b1db15cc67cf452
#
_cell.length_a   1.000
_cell.length_b   1.000
_cell.length_c   1.000
_cell.angle_alpha   90.00
_cell.angle_beta   90.00
_cell.angle_gamma   90.00
#
_symmetry.space_group_name_H-M   'P 1'
#
loop_
_entity.id
_entity.type
_entity.pdbx_description
1 polymer ?
#
loop_
_entity_poly.entity_id
_entity_poly.type
_entity_poly.pdbx_seq_one_letter_code
_entity_poly.pdbx_strand_id
1 'polypeptide(L)'
;MADKEFDFVAFDACLMGSVEIADCMEGRAGYVIASPELEPQDGYDYSWMTALGDSLPSDMEWGEAVGRSMVDAYDAYYASGTAPVAMSLMDMKEYPAFHEVFHQYVDGIPQELREELYRELGKDRMKMLAFGSRQAGGSPELVDVLEFLDACQSVYPDESALQTLKEGMGKLVTDQWAKGYPGNPSGLTIYLPSGSNPYLSEDLETYDTTGFCSAYRQLTDGYAAYLARESGVEWGNINAHKDGTVEISIAPEDVSDVTGAYLAVFCPVGDDGNYYLLCTDSDVDIGVDGTLRAAPENSYMGMKGQVLCLIETMNLDAYTEYMAPVLYNGELCTMRIGFDEEHEDGQVLSVTPAGQTSEAAKQIYELKEGDRVTPLYLVEHMEDVEEEPVDGAKDGAKDEAKDGAKDEAKDEAKNEAKD
;
A
#
# COMPACT_ATOMS: atom_id res chain seq x y z
N MET A 1 30.25 -12.30 -20.08
CA MET A 1 29.05 -12.07 -20.92
C MET A 1 28.64 -10.59 -20.90
N ALA A 2 29.57 -9.70 -20.66
CA ALA A 2 29.25 -8.34 -20.21
C ALA A 2 29.21 -7.25 -21.30
N ASP A 3 29.19 -7.56 -22.57
CA ASP A 3 29.33 -6.56 -23.64
C ASP A 3 28.24 -6.63 -24.72
N LYS A 4 27.10 -7.26 -24.44
CA LYS A 4 25.97 -7.24 -25.37
C LYS A 4 24.70 -6.85 -24.61
N GLU A 5 24.16 -5.74 -25.00
CA GLU A 5 22.84 -5.30 -24.68
C GLU A 5 21.81 -6.15 -25.44
N PHE A 6 20.72 -6.54 -24.78
CA PHE A 6 19.58 -7.20 -25.42
C PHE A 6 18.74 -6.17 -26.14
N ASP A 7 18.17 -6.51 -27.28
CA ASP A 7 17.20 -5.60 -27.94
C ASP A 7 16.01 -5.34 -27.02
N PHE A 8 15.55 -6.35 -26.28
CA PHE A 8 14.55 -6.23 -25.23
C PHE A 8 14.71 -7.31 -24.16
N VAL A 9 14.16 -7.04 -22.98
CA VAL A 9 13.94 -8.00 -21.89
C VAL A 9 12.47 -7.90 -21.47
N ALA A 10 11.79 -9.03 -21.39
CA ALA A 10 10.42 -9.12 -20.91
C ALA A 10 10.37 -9.96 -19.62
N PHE A 11 9.72 -9.43 -18.60
CA PHE A 11 9.53 -10.11 -17.32
C PHE A 11 8.11 -10.66 -17.24
N ASP A 12 7.92 -11.93 -17.51
CA ASP A 12 6.67 -12.66 -17.22
C ASP A 12 6.62 -12.96 -15.72
N ALA A 13 6.53 -11.89 -14.92
CA ALA A 13 6.61 -11.91 -13.47
C ALA A 13 5.97 -10.64 -12.89
N CYS A 14 5.32 -10.78 -11.74
CA CYS A 14 4.67 -9.70 -11.01
C CYS A 14 5.64 -8.61 -10.60
N LEU A 15 5.16 -7.36 -10.53
CA LEU A 15 5.81 -6.21 -9.89
C LEU A 15 7.18 -5.81 -10.48
N MET A 16 7.46 -6.22 -11.72
CA MET A 16 8.74 -5.90 -12.37
C MET A 16 8.70 -4.54 -13.10
N GLY A 17 7.54 -3.88 -13.18
CA GLY A 17 7.38 -2.55 -13.76
C GLY A 17 7.73 -1.45 -12.76
N SER A 18 8.95 -1.43 -12.24
CA SER A 18 9.41 -0.43 -11.29
C SER A 18 10.67 0.31 -11.72
N VAL A 19 10.91 1.49 -11.15
CA VAL A 19 12.12 2.29 -11.44
C VAL A 19 13.39 1.56 -11.01
N GLU A 20 13.33 0.74 -9.96
CA GLU A 20 14.45 -0.06 -9.48
C GLU A 20 14.83 -1.17 -10.48
N ILE A 21 13.84 -1.78 -11.12
CA ILE A 21 14.07 -2.75 -12.19
C ILE A 21 14.60 -2.04 -13.44
N ALA A 22 14.07 -0.86 -13.78
CA ALA A 22 14.63 -0.06 -14.86
C ALA A 22 16.11 0.27 -14.60
N ASP A 23 16.47 0.65 -13.37
CA ASP A 23 17.86 0.88 -12.98
C ASP A 23 18.74 -0.36 -13.19
N CYS A 24 18.24 -1.52 -12.75
CA CYS A 24 18.94 -2.79 -12.97
C CYS A 24 19.12 -3.11 -14.45
N MET A 25 18.26 -2.65 -15.32
CA MET A 25 18.28 -2.94 -16.76
C MET A 25 19.06 -1.91 -17.58
N GLU A 26 19.48 -0.80 -16.99
CA GLU A 26 20.31 0.20 -17.66
C GLU A 26 21.56 -0.43 -18.31
N GLY A 27 21.77 -0.19 -19.60
CA GLY A 27 22.85 -0.73 -20.39
C GLY A 27 22.84 -2.26 -20.59
N ARG A 28 21.72 -2.93 -20.23
CA ARG A 28 21.52 -4.37 -20.42
C ARG A 28 20.42 -4.68 -21.42
N ALA A 29 19.44 -3.79 -21.56
CA ALA A 29 18.35 -3.94 -22.53
C ALA A 29 18.03 -2.60 -23.19
N GLY A 30 17.70 -2.63 -24.49
CA GLY A 30 17.18 -1.45 -25.19
C GLY A 30 15.74 -1.13 -24.79
N TYR A 31 14.95 -2.17 -24.56
CA TYR A 31 13.56 -2.07 -24.10
C TYR A 31 13.28 -3.04 -22.97
N VAL A 32 12.41 -2.65 -22.03
CA VAL A 32 11.94 -3.53 -20.96
C VAL A 32 10.41 -3.58 -21.00
N ILE A 33 9.86 -4.80 -20.95
CA ILE A 33 8.43 -5.05 -20.89
C ILE A 33 8.16 -5.70 -19.53
N ALA A 34 7.31 -5.08 -18.71
CA ALA A 34 7.07 -5.55 -17.36
C ALA A 34 5.73 -5.06 -16.80
N SER A 35 5.15 -5.84 -15.89
CA SER A 35 3.95 -5.46 -15.15
C SER A 35 4.30 -4.70 -13.87
N PRO A 36 3.71 -3.52 -13.61
CA PRO A 36 3.77 -2.86 -12.31
C PRO A 36 2.87 -3.53 -11.27
N GLU A 37 1.97 -4.44 -11.66
CA GLU A 37 1.02 -5.14 -10.81
C GLU A 37 1.32 -6.64 -10.72
N LEU A 38 0.57 -7.32 -9.88
CA LEU A 38 0.51 -8.78 -9.86
C LEU A 38 0.03 -9.31 -11.21
N GLU A 39 0.69 -10.31 -11.74
CA GLU A 39 0.23 -10.98 -12.96
C GLU A 39 -0.67 -12.17 -12.64
N PRO A 40 -1.77 -12.34 -13.40
CA PRO A 40 -2.57 -13.56 -13.33
C PRO A 40 -1.74 -14.81 -13.62
N GLN A 41 -2.24 -15.96 -13.16
CA GLN A 41 -1.54 -17.25 -13.28
C GLN A 41 -1.14 -17.60 -14.72
N ASP A 42 -1.95 -17.20 -15.69
CA ASP A 42 -1.70 -17.49 -17.11
C ASP A 42 -0.51 -16.70 -17.66
N GLY A 43 -0.07 -15.63 -16.98
CA GLY A 43 1.07 -14.81 -17.39
C GLY A 43 0.83 -14.11 -18.72
N TYR A 44 1.86 -14.00 -19.54
CA TYR A 44 1.77 -13.36 -20.85
C TYR A 44 1.00 -14.23 -21.86
N ASP A 45 0.13 -13.60 -22.64
CA ASP A 45 -0.37 -14.22 -23.87
C ASP A 45 0.71 -14.20 -24.95
N TYR A 46 1.27 -15.36 -25.25
CA TYR A 46 2.35 -15.52 -26.24
C TYR A 46 1.86 -15.49 -27.70
N SER A 47 0.60 -15.14 -27.98
CA SER A 47 0.07 -15.00 -29.35
C SER A 47 0.78 -13.90 -30.16
N TRP A 48 1.38 -12.91 -29.49
CA TRP A 48 2.22 -11.88 -30.10
C TRP A 48 3.35 -12.45 -30.97
N MET A 49 3.88 -13.63 -30.65
CA MET A 49 4.91 -14.28 -31.47
C MET A 49 4.41 -14.62 -32.87
N THR A 50 3.12 -14.88 -33.01
CA THR A 50 2.50 -15.18 -34.32
C THR A 50 2.37 -13.89 -35.15
N ALA A 51 2.04 -12.77 -34.50
CA ALA A 51 1.92 -11.48 -35.17
C ALA A 51 3.25 -10.99 -35.74
N LEU A 52 4.39 -11.30 -35.10
CA LEU A 52 5.72 -10.93 -35.58
C LEU A 52 6.14 -11.61 -36.90
N GLY A 53 5.48 -12.74 -37.27
CA GLY A 53 5.83 -13.50 -38.48
C GLY A 53 5.46 -12.79 -39.79
N ASP A 54 4.50 -11.85 -39.78
CA ASP A 54 3.87 -11.33 -40.99
C ASP A 54 4.30 -9.93 -41.39
N SER A 55 4.70 -9.04 -40.51
CA SER A 55 5.35 -7.74 -40.84
C SER A 55 5.60 -6.88 -39.58
N LEU A 56 6.85 -6.73 -39.18
CA LEU A 56 7.24 -5.63 -38.31
C LEU A 56 7.24 -4.32 -39.04
N PRO A 57 6.83 -3.21 -38.43
CA PRO A 57 6.97 -1.89 -39.04
C PRO A 57 8.44 -1.62 -39.38
N SER A 58 8.72 -1.19 -40.61
CA SER A 58 10.09 -0.95 -41.07
C SER A 58 10.71 0.34 -40.51
N ASP A 59 9.94 1.12 -39.78
CA ASP A 59 10.24 2.44 -39.23
C ASP A 59 10.34 2.43 -37.70
N MET A 60 10.28 1.25 -37.08
CA MET A 60 10.33 1.04 -35.60
C MET A 60 11.49 0.10 -35.25
N GLU A 61 12.13 0.33 -34.10
CA GLU A 61 13.14 -0.59 -33.59
C GLU A 61 12.52 -1.94 -33.24
N TRP A 62 13.31 -3.01 -33.39
CA TRP A 62 12.83 -4.37 -33.15
C TRP A 62 12.27 -4.56 -31.75
N GLY A 63 12.99 -4.10 -30.71
CA GLY A 63 12.56 -4.23 -29.32
C GLY A 63 11.25 -3.47 -29.03
N GLU A 64 11.08 -2.29 -29.61
CA GLU A 64 9.85 -1.51 -29.51
C GLU A 64 8.67 -2.23 -30.17
N ALA A 65 8.86 -2.73 -31.39
CA ALA A 65 7.80 -3.42 -32.13
C ALA A 65 7.34 -4.70 -31.39
N VAL A 66 8.27 -5.45 -30.82
CA VAL A 66 7.95 -6.61 -29.99
C VAL A 66 7.20 -6.17 -28.73
N GLY A 67 7.71 -5.18 -28.00
CA GLY A 67 7.09 -4.70 -26.78
C GLY A 67 5.64 -4.23 -26.98
N ARG A 68 5.37 -3.43 -28.02
CA ARG A 68 4.00 -3.00 -28.37
C ARG A 68 3.10 -4.18 -28.69
N SER A 69 3.60 -5.15 -29.45
CA SER A 69 2.82 -6.37 -29.75
C SER A 69 2.52 -7.20 -28.48
N MET A 70 3.40 -7.17 -27.49
CA MET A 70 3.15 -7.83 -26.20
C MET A 70 2.09 -7.09 -25.38
N VAL A 71 2.14 -5.76 -25.32
CA VAL A 71 1.13 -4.93 -24.63
C VAL A 71 -0.24 -5.14 -25.28
N ASP A 72 -0.33 -5.09 -26.63
CA ASP A 72 -1.58 -5.32 -27.39
C ASP A 72 -2.16 -6.73 -27.12
N ALA A 73 -1.31 -7.76 -27.08
CA ALA A 73 -1.75 -9.14 -26.83
C ALA A 73 -2.23 -9.31 -25.38
N TYR A 74 -1.56 -8.65 -24.43
CA TYR A 74 -1.95 -8.65 -23.02
C TYR A 74 -3.31 -7.97 -22.82
N ASP A 75 -3.54 -6.80 -23.44
CA ASP A 75 -4.85 -6.14 -23.47
C ASP A 75 -5.91 -7.09 -24.04
N ALA A 76 -5.69 -7.63 -25.22
CA ALA A 76 -6.68 -8.51 -25.88
C ALA A 76 -7.05 -9.73 -25.01
N TYR A 77 -6.09 -10.27 -24.26
CA TYR A 77 -6.29 -11.45 -23.42
C TYR A 77 -7.05 -11.11 -22.13
N TYR A 78 -6.67 -10.04 -21.44
CA TYR A 78 -7.20 -9.70 -20.12
C TYR A 78 -8.34 -8.67 -20.13
N ALA A 79 -8.71 -8.11 -21.29
CA ALA A 79 -9.75 -7.07 -21.39
C ALA A 79 -11.10 -7.46 -20.78
N SER A 80 -11.46 -8.75 -20.77
CA SER A 80 -12.75 -9.24 -20.28
C SER A 80 -12.75 -9.70 -18.81
N GLY A 81 -11.58 -9.80 -18.15
CA GLY A 81 -11.46 -10.20 -16.76
C GLY A 81 -11.89 -9.13 -15.76
N THR A 82 -11.92 -9.43 -14.47
CA THR A 82 -12.17 -8.46 -13.39
C THR A 82 -10.90 -8.08 -12.63
N ALA A 83 -9.86 -8.93 -12.66
CA ALA A 83 -8.62 -8.70 -11.97
C ALA A 83 -7.94 -7.42 -12.47
N PRO A 84 -7.43 -6.56 -11.55
CA PRO A 84 -6.55 -5.47 -11.92
C PRO A 84 -5.27 -6.02 -12.55
N VAL A 85 -4.94 -5.52 -13.72
CA VAL A 85 -3.76 -5.92 -14.49
C VAL A 85 -3.16 -4.70 -15.17
N ALA A 86 -1.86 -4.70 -15.34
CA ALA A 86 -1.15 -3.64 -16.03
C ALA A 86 0.07 -4.19 -16.74
N MET A 87 0.48 -3.55 -17.81
CA MET A 87 1.72 -3.84 -18.53
C MET A 87 2.28 -2.57 -19.14
N SER A 88 3.59 -2.43 -19.09
CA SER A 88 4.32 -1.27 -19.58
C SER A 88 5.49 -1.68 -20.45
N LEU A 89 5.74 -0.86 -21.48
CA LEU A 89 6.91 -0.91 -22.34
C LEU A 89 7.79 0.30 -22.04
N MET A 90 9.02 0.06 -21.60
CA MET A 90 10.02 1.08 -21.30
C MET A 90 11.09 1.17 -22.38
N ASP A 91 11.37 2.37 -22.88
CA ASP A 91 12.54 2.67 -23.72
C ASP A 91 13.73 3.02 -22.82
N MET A 92 14.64 2.08 -22.67
CA MET A 92 15.77 2.21 -21.74
C MET A 92 16.82 3.25 -22.18
N LYS A 93 16.74 3.79 -23.39
CA LYS A 93 17.57 4.92 -23.82
C LYS A 93 17.20 6.22 -23.10
N GLU A 94 15.95 6.34 -22.68
CA GLU A 94 15.44 7.50 -21.96
C GLU A 94 15.70 7.42 -20.44
N TYR A 95 15.99 6.21 -19.91
CA TYR A 95 16.15 5.97 -18.48
C TYR A 95 17.28 6.83 -17.84
N PRO A 96 18.50 6.92 -18.42
CA PRO A 96 19.58 7.70 -17.78
C PRO A 96 19.23 9.17 -17.59
N ALA A 97 18.51 9.77 -18.56
CA ALA A 97 18.07 11.16 -18.46
C ALA A 97 16.99 11.35 -17.40
N PHE A 98 16.02 10.42 -17.33
CA PHE A 98 15.01 10.40 -16.27
C PHE A 98 15.65 10.24 -14.89
N HIS A 99 16.52 9.25 -14.72
CA HIS A 99 17.19 8.94 -13.45
C HIS A 99 18.01 10.12 -12.93
N GLU A 100 18.76 10.80 -13.82
CA GLU A 100 19.57 11.96 -13.44
C GLU A 100 18.70 13.11 -12.89
N VAL A 101 17.58 13.42 -13.55
CA VAL A 101 16.67 14.48 -13.09
C VAL A 101 15.94 14.05 -11.82
N PHE A 102 15.55 12.78 -11.71
CA PHE A 102 14.95 12.23 -10.49
C PHE A 102 15.90 12.33 -9.30
N HIS A 103 17.17 11.92 -9.49
CA HIS A 103 18.18 12.03 -8.46
C HIS A 103 18.39 13.48 -8.01
N GLN A 104 18.54 14.41 -8.99
CA GLN A 104 18.74 15.83 -8.68
C GLN A 104 17.54 16.45 -7.96
N TYR A 105 16.31 16.10 -8.34
CA TYR A 105 15.10 16.57 -7.69
C TYR A 105 15.03 16.11 -6.24
N VAL A 106 15.23 14.81 -5.98
CA VAL A 106 15.17 14.25 -4.63
C VAL A 106 16.32 14.75 -3.74
N ASP A 107 17.55 14.86 -4.28
CA ASP A 107 18.70 15.40 -3.56
C ASP A 107 18.51 16.89 -3.25
N GLY A 108 17.83 17.61 -4.14
CA GLY A 108 17.53 19.03 -4.00
C GLY A 108 16.48 19.35 -2.93
N ILE A 109 15.75 18.38 -2.39
CA ILE A 109 14.78 18.62 -1.32
C ILE A 109 15.50 19.08 -0.05
N PRO A 110 15.27 20.34 0.41
CA PRO A 110 15.96 20.90 1.58
C PRO A 110 15.73 20.05 2.84
N GLN A 111 16.76 19.92 3.66
CA GLN A 111 16.67 19.13 4.89
C GLN A 111 15.57 19.62 5.84
N GLU A 112 15.33 20.93 5.88
CA GLU A 112 14.29 21.56 6.68
C GLU A 112 12.86 21.25 6.22
N LEU A 113 12.66 20.81 4.96
CA LEU A 113 11.37 20.40 4.43
C LEU A 113 11.12 18.89 4.53
N ARG A 114 12.13 18.10 4.87
CA ARG A 114 12.00 16.63 4.86
C ARG A 114 10.99 16.11 5.86
N GLU A 115 10.91 16.70 7.04
CA GLU A 115 9.93 16.28 8.04
C GLU A 115 8.49 16.61 7.60
N GLU A 116 8.28 17.75 6.96
CA GLU A 116 7.00 18.09 6.35
C GLU A 116 6.65 17.14 5.20
N LEU A 117 7.63 16.80 4.36
CA LEU A 117 7.45 15.81 3.30
C LEU A 117 7.07 14.43 3.84
N TYR A 118 7.75 13.96 4.89
CA TYR A 118 7.42 12.66 5.50
C TYR A 118 6.00 12.63 6.07
N ARG A 119 5.55 13.74 6.62
CA ARG A 119 4.18 13.90 7.10
C ARG A 119 3.17 13.84 5.96
N GLU A 120 3.41 14.55 4.87
CA GLU A 120 2.50 14.53 3.71
C GLU A 120 2.51 13.17 3.01
N LEU A 121 3.67 12.52 2.84
CA LEU A 121 3.74 11.15 2.35
C LEU A 121 2.93 10.18 3.22
N GLY A 122 2.99 10.33 4.56
CA GLY A 122 2.19 9.52 5.48
C GLY A 122 0.69 9.75 5.32
N LYS A 123 0.25 11.01 5.21
CA LYS A 123 -1.17 11.38 5.02
C LYS A 123 -1.74 10.91 3.69
N ASP A 124 -0.95 11.01 2.63
CA ASP A 124 -1.39 10.67 1.29
C ASP A 124 -1.21 9.18 0.96
N ARG A 125 -0.61 8.40 1.86
CA ARG A 125 -0.27 7.00 1.61
C ARG A 125 -1.45 6.15 1.16
N MET A 126 -2.62 6.32 1.77
CA MET A 126 -3.86 5.60 1.40
C MET A 126 -4.52 6.18 0.15
N LYS A 127 -4.16 7.40 -0.22
CA LYS A 127 -4.65 8.12 -1.39
C LYS A 127 -3.75 7.95 -2.61
N MET A 128 -2.64 7.24 -2.48
CA MET A 128 -1.76 6.92 -3.58
C MET A 128 -2.17 5.61 -4.24
N LEU A 129 -2.17 5.60 -5.56
CA LEU A 129 -2.32 4.37 -6.32
C LEU A 129 -1.16 3.43 -6.00
N ALA A 130 -1.47 2.27 -5.44
CA ALA A 130 -0.50 1.29 -4.98
C ALA A 130 -0.75 -0.08 -5.62
N PHE A 131 0.33 -0.83 -5.83
CA PHE A 131 0.36 -2.08 -6.57
C PHE A 131 0.87 -3.22 -5.70
N GLY A 132 0.40 -4.43 -5.99
CA GLY A 132 0.86 -5.62 -5.30
C GLY A 132 -0.15 -6.24 -4.36
N SER A 133 0.32 -7.17 -3.53
CA SER A 133 -0.52 -7.94 -2.62
C SER A 133 -1.09 -7.08 -1.50
N ARG A 134 -2.36 -7.27 -1.21
CA ARG A 134 -3.03 -6.71 -0.05
C ARG A 134 -2.99 -7.74 1.07
N GLN A 135 -2.48 -7.36 2.23
CA GLN A 135 -2.42 -8.22 3.41
C GLN A 135 -3.13 -7.53 4.57
N ALA A 136 -3.69 -8.32 5.49
CA ALA A 136 -4.31 -7.76 6.70
C ALA A 136 -3.28 -6.96 7.51
N GLY A 137 -3.54 -5.68 7.69
CA GLY A 137 -2.65 -4.77 8.43
C GLY A 137 -1.46 -4.22 7.64
N GLY A 138 -1.37 -4.47 6.32
CA GLY A 138 -0.32 -3.93 5.47
C GLY A 138 -0.86 -3.24 4.22
N SER A 139 -0.32 -2.08 3.88
CA SER A 139 -0.51 -1.44 2.58
C SER A 139 0.56 -1.92 1.60
N PRO A 140 0.25 -2.04 0.29
CA PRO A 140 1.28 -2.32 -0.71
C PRO A 140 2.34 -1.22 -0.69
N GLU A 141 3.60 -1.60 -0.86
CA GLU A 141 4.74 -0.68 -0.76
C GLU A 141 5.27 -0.18 -2.11
N LEU A 142 4.67 -0.64 -3.21
CA LEU A 142 4.93 -0.10 -4.54
C LEU A 142 3.82 0.90 -4.88
N VAL A 143 4.20 2.16 -5.07
CA VAL A 143 3.28 3.25 -5.43
C VAL A 143 3.55 3.75 -6.84
N ASP A 144 2.56 4.34 -7.48
CA ASP A 144 2.75 5.01 -8.76
C ASP A 144 3.76 6.16 -8.65
N VAL A 145 4.70 6.22 -9.59
CA VAL A 145 5.77 7.24 -9.56
C VAL A 145 5.22 8.65 -9.65
N LEU A 146 4.16 8.89 -10.44
CA LEU A 146 3.58 10.23 -10.56
C LEU A 146 2.84 10.64 -9.30
N GLU A 147 2.17 9.72 -8.62
CA GLU A 147 1.51 9.96 -7.33
C GLU A 147 2.53 10.35 -6.24
N PHE A 148 3.67 9.64 -6.20
CA PHE A 148 4.79 10.01 -5.34
C PHE A 148 5.32 11.41 -5.65
N LEU A 149 5.51 11.75 -6.93
CA LEU A 149 6.00 13.08 -7.34
C LEU A 149 4.97 14.17 -7.03
N ASP A 150 3.68 13.90 -7.14
CA ASP A 150 2.62 14.85 -6.81
C ASP A 150 2.58 15.12 -5.28
N ALA A 151 2.78 14.10 -4.45
CA ALA A 151 2.94 14.30 -3.01
C ALA A 151 4.19 15.14 -2.69
N CYS A 152 5.31 14.89 -3.36
CA CYS A 152 6.51 15.73 -3.21
C CYS A 152 6.27 17.18 -3.62
N GLN A 153 5.47 17.41 -4.68
CA GLN A 153 5.15 18.75 -5.17
C GLN A 153 4.43 19.61 -4.15
N SER A 154 3.63 19.00 -3.27
CA SER A 154 2.89 19.73 -2.24
C SER A 154 3.82 20.45 -1.25
N VAL A 155 5.02 19.90 -1.02
CA VAL A 155 6.02 20.41 -0.06
C VAL A 155 7.20 21.11 -0.75
N TYR A 156 7.67 20.55 -1.86
CA TYR A 156 8.80 21.07 -2.63
C TYR A 156 8.41 21.31 -4.09
N PRO A 157 7.77 22.45 -4.41
CA PRO A 157 7.19 22.73 -5.74
C PRO A 157 8.23 23.25 -6.73
N ASP A 158 9.26 22.45 -7.08
CA ASP A 158 10.14 22.74 -8.21
C ASP A 158 9.40 22.38 -9.52
N GLU A 159 8.55 23.29 -9.99
CA GLU A 159 7.74 23.08 -11.19
C GLU A 159 8.57 22.71 -12.43
N SER A 160 9.79 23.24 -12.57
CA SER A 160 10.66 22.96 -13.71
C SER A 160 11.18 21.54 -13.68
N ALA A 161 11.67 21.07 -12.53
CA ALA A 161 12.14 19.70 -12.37
C ALA A 161 10.99 18.69 -12.50
N LEU A 162 9.85 18.95 -11.86
CA LEU A 162 8.67 18.11 -11.95
C LEU A 162 8.12 17.98 -13.37
N GLN A 163 8.05 19.10 -14.11
CA GLN A 163 7.64 19.05 -15.52
C GLN A 163 8.62 18.20 -16.34
N THR A 164 9.92 18.36 -16.12
CA THR A 164 10.94 17.55 -16.81
C THR A 164 10.83 16.07 -16.47
N LEU A 165 10.52 15.74 -15.19
CA LEU A 165 10.29 14.35 -14.74
C LEU A 165 9.04 13.76 -15.41
N LYS A 166 7.92 14.47 -15.42
CA LYS A 166 6.68 14.01 -16.08
C LYS A 166 6.88 13.80 -17.59
N GLU A 167 7.61 14.70 -18.24
CA GLU A 167 7.97 14.53 -19.65
C GLU A 167 8.94 13.36 -19.88
N GLY A 168 9.90 13.18 -18.96
CA GLY A 168 10.83 12.05 -18.96
C GLY A 168 10.13 10.71 -18.79
N MET A 169 9.15 10.63 -17.87
CA MET A 169 8.29 9.46 -17.72
C MET A 169 7.55 9.11 -19.00
N GLY A 170 6.93 10.10 -19.67
CA GLY A 170 6.21 9.87 -20.92
C GLY A 170 7.11 9.47 -22.10
N LYS A 171 8.45 9.66 -22.00
CA LYS A 171 9.41 9.12 -22.95
C LYS A 171 9.90 7.74 -22.56
N LEU A 172 10.13 7.52 -21.27
CA LEU A 172 10.57 6.24 -20.74
C LEU A 172 9.48 5.17 -20.92
N VAL A 173 8.24 5.45 -20.53
CA VAL A 173 7.09 4.55 -20.75
C VAL A 173 6.45 4.92 -22.09
N THR A 174 6.86 4.21 -23.13
CA THR A 174 6.45 4.49 -24.54
C THR A 174 5.13 3.87 -24.92
N ASP A 175 4.70 2.86 -24.17
CA ASP A 175 3.41 2.20 -24.34
C ASP A 175 3.01 1.53 -23.02
N GLN A 176 1.70 1.50 -22.75
CA GLN A 176 1.17 0.82 -21.57
C GLN A 176 -0.31 0.51 -21.74
N TRP A 177 -0.74 -0.49 -21.02
CA TRP A 177 -2.14 -0.80 -20.83
C TRP A 177 -2.40 -1.19 -19.36
N ALA A 178 -3.51 -0.69 -18.81
CA ALA A 178 -3.92 -1.00 -17.45
C ALA A 178 -5.45 -1.09 -17.37
N LYS A 179 -5.93 -1.96 -16.49
CA LYS A 179 -7.34 -2.19 -16.24
C LYS A 179 -7.60 -2.45 -14.77
N GLY A 180 -8.77 -2.02 -14.28
CA GLY A 180 -9.18 -2.20 -12.89
C GLY A 180 -8.56 -1.20 -11.91
N TYR A 181 -8.16 -0.04 -12.44
CA TYR A 181 -7.64 1.08 -11.65
C TYR A 181 -8.45 2.35 -11.93
N PRO A 182 -8.63 3.21 -10.94
CA PRO A 182 -9.13 4.55 -11.17
C PRO A 182 -8.09 5.37 -11.93
N GLY A 183 -8.51 6.09 -12.96
CA GLY A 183 -7.61 6.91 -13.77
C GLY A 183 -6.67 6.09 -14.67
N ASN A 184 -5.53 6.69 -14.98
CA ASN A 184 -4.50 6.08 -15.81
C ASN A 184 -3.20 6.00 -15.00
N PRO A 185 -2.79 4.82 -14.54
CA PRO A 185 -1.49 4.62 -13.91
C PRO A 185 -0.35 5.14 -14.79
N SER A 186 0.75 5.59 -14.19
CA SER A 186 1.93 6.05 -14.96
C SER A 186 2.65 4.91 -15.69
N GLY A 187 2.33 3.67 -15.34
CA GLY A 187 2.96 2.47 -15.88
C GLY A 187 4.27 2.10 -15.18
N LEU A 188 4.67 2.84 -14.17
CA LEU A 188 5.90 2.59 -13.43
C LEU A 188 5.67 2.82 -11.93
N THR A 189 6.20 1.92 -11.13
CA THR A 189 6.13 2.01 -9.66
C THR A 189 7.46 2.39 -9.04
N ILE A 190 7.41 2.82 -7.78
CA ILE A 190 8.57 3.04 -6.93
C ILE A 190 8.27 2.51 -5.52
N TYR A 191 9.29 1.96 -4.86
CA TYR A 191 9.16 1.50 -3.48
C TYR A 191 8.97 2.68 -2.52
N LEU A 192 7.88 2.68 -1.76
CA LEU A 192 7.63 3.62 -0.67
C LEU A 192 7.19 2.83 0.57
N PRO A 193 8.01 2.80 1.64
CA PRO A 193 7.72 1.99 2.81
C PRO A 193 6.40 2.35 3.48
N SER A 194 5.79 1.36 4.16
CA SER A 194 4.56 1.52 4.93
C SER A 194 4.82 1.36 6.42
N GLY A 195 4.24 2.24 7.24
CA GLY A 195 4.34 2.16 8.71
C GLY A 195 3.66 0.93 9.30
N SER A 196 2.78 0.28 8.56
CA SER A 196 2.13 -0.98 8.99
C SER A 196 2.94 -2.24 8.67
N ASN A 197 4.10 -2.11 7.99
CA ASN A 197 4.95 -3.25 7.67
C ASN A 197 5.75 -3.72 8.89
N PRO A 198 5.48 -4.92 9.43
CA PRO A 198 6.21 -5.44 10.58
C PRO A 198 7.67 -5.81 10.27
N TYR A 199 8.03 -5.92 8.98
CA TYR A 199 9.37 -6.26 8.48
C TYR A 199 10.11 -5.05 7.90
N LEU A 200 9.64 -3.83 8.15
CA LEU A 200 10.16 -2.59 7.59
C LEU A 200 11.70 -2.48 7.65
N SER A 201 12.30 -2.85 8.78
CA SER A 201 13.75 -2.77 8.95
C SER A 201 14.52 -3.75 8.05
N GLU A 202 14.00 -4.99 7.89
CA GLU A 202 14.61 -6.02 7.04
C GLU A 202 14.46 -5.66 5.56
N ASP A 203 13.32 -5.10 5.19
CA ASP A 203 13.03 -4.67 3.82
C ASP A 203 13.92 -3.50 3.41
N LEU A 204 14.14 -2.52 4.30
CA LEU A 204 15.08 -1.42 4.05
C LEU A 204 16.52 -1.90 3.89
N GLU A 205 16.99 -2.84 4.74
CA GLU A 205 18.31 -3.45 4.57
C GLU A 205 18.44 -4.15 3.21
N THR A 206 17.38 -4.83 2.77
CA THR A 206 17.33 -5.46 1.45
C THR A 206 17.31 -4.42 0.34
N TYR A 207 16.49 -3.38 0.47
CA TYR A 207 16.41 -2.29 -0.50
C TYR A 207 17.74 -1.57 -0.68
N ASP A 208 18.51 -1.38 0.39
CA ASP A 208 19.86 -0.82 0.35
C ASP A 208 20.81 -1.58 -0.56
N THR A 209 20.59 -2.88 -0.75
CA THR A 209 21.42 -3.71 -1.62
C THR A 209 21.15 -3.49 -3.12
N THR A 210 20.02 -2.86 -3.49
CA THR A 210 19.68 -2.62 -4.90
C THR A 210 20.64 -1.66 -5.58
N GLY A 211 21.22 -0.74 -4.82
CA GLY A 211 22.10 0.30 -5.36
C GLY A 211 21.36 1.42 -6.10
N PHE A 212 20.03 1.38 -6.14
CA PHE A 212 19.19 2.41 -6.74
C PHE A 212 19.46 3.79 -6.10
N CYS A 213 19.23 4.84 -6.81
CA CYS A 213 19.32 6.27 -6.49
C CYS A 213 19.62 6.60 -5.00
N SER A 214 20.87 6.96 -4.67
CA SER A 214 21.30 7.17 -3.27
C SER A 214 20.53 8.28 -2.54
N ALA A 215 20.07 9.30 -3.27
CA ALA A 215 19.24 10.37 -2.70
C ALA A 215 17.86 9.85 -2.29
N TYR A 216 17.26 9.00 -3.11
CA TYR A 216 15.98 8.37 -2.81
C TYR A 216 16.07 7.41 -1.62
N ARG A 217 17.13 6.61 -1.55
CA ARG A 217 17.38 5.72 -0.40
C ARG A 217 17.49 6.50 0.92
N GLN A 218 18.21 7.62 0.92
CA GLN A 218 18.26 8.49 2.10
C GLN A 218 16.89 9.09 2.47
N LEU A 219 16.04 9.36 1.46
CA LEU A 219 14.68 9.83 1.69
C LEU A 219 13.82 8.72 2.31
N THR A 220 13.85 7.49 1.77
CA THR A 220 13.09 6.34 2.29
C THR A 220 13.55 5.92 3.69
N ASP A 221 14.85 5.94 3.98
CA ASP A 221 15.39 5.70 5.33
C ASP A 221 14.88 6.74 6.33
N GLY A 222 14.90 8.01 5.94
CA GLY A 222 14.39 9.10 6.77
C GLY A 222 12.88 9.01 6.99
N TYR A 223 12.13 8.64 5.95
CA TYR A 223 10.69 8.44 6.04
C TYR A 223 10.34 7.25 6.94
N ALA A 224 11.02 6.12 6.79
CA ALA A 224 10.83 4.97 7.67
C ALA A 224 11.17 5.28 9.13
N ALA A 225 12.25 6.02 9.37
CA ALA A 225 12.58 6.50 10.72
C ALA A 225 11.51 7.46 11.28
N TYR A 226 10.88 8.26 10.42
CA TYR A 226 9.74 9.09 10.80
C TYR A 226 8.53 8.25 11.20
N LEU A 227 8.19 7.22 10.41
CA LEU A 227 7.07 6.31 10.69
C LEU A 227 7.27 5.48 11.97
N ALA A 228 8.51 5.14 12.30
CA ALA A 228 8.86 4.37 13.50
C ALA A 228 8.88 5.20 14.79
N ARG A 229 8.67 6.52 14.72
CA ARG A 229 8.63 7.37 15.92
C ARG A 229 7.38 7.05 16.76
N GLU A 230 7.55 7.01 18.07
CA GLU A 230 6.39 7.04 18.96
C GLU A 230 5.67 8.39 18.76
N SER A 231 4.36 8.32 18.50
CA SER A 231 3.57 9.56 18.38
C SER A 231 3.55 10.26 19.74
N GLY A 232 3.93 11.53 19.79
CA GLY A 232 3.79 12.38 20.97
C GLY A 232 2.37 12.88 21.20
N VAL A 233 1.40 12.43 20.41
CA VAL A 233 0.01 12.87 20.45
C VAL A 233 -0.67 12.30 21.69
N GLU A 234 -1.09 13.17 22.59
CA GLU A 234 -1.87 12.77 23.76
C GLU A 234 -3.37 12.80 23.41
N TRP A 235 -4.02 11.67 23.65
CA TRP A 235 -5.46 11.52 23.47
C TRP A 235 -6.20 12.17 24.66
N GLY A 236 -7.12 13.05 24.34
CA GLY A 236 -8.00 13.68 25.33
C GLY A 236 -9.32 12.90 25.52
N ASN A 237 -10.43 13.63 25.52
CA ASN A 237 -11.74 13.03 25.74
C ASN A 237 -12.19 12.20 24.53
N ILE A 238 -12.74 11.02 24.82
CA ILE A 238 -13.42 10.18 23.83
C ILE A 238 -14.92 10.26 24.09
N ASN A 239 -15.69 10.70 23.10
CA ASN A 239 -17.14 10.80 23.15
C ASN A 239 -17.76 9.84 22.13
N ALA A 240 -18.49 8.86 22.59
CA ALA A 240 -19.27 7.98 21.73
C ALA A 240 -20.74 8.40 21.73
N HIS A 241 -21.31 8.63 20.55
CA HIS A 241 -22.69 9.03 20.36
C HIS A 241 -23.59 7.82 20.06
N LYS A 242 -24.89 7.98 20.28
CA LYS A 242 -25.87 6.88 20.12
C LYS A 242 -26.04 6.43 18.65
N ASP A 243 -25.68 7.28 17.70
CA ASP A 243 -25.70 6.97 16.27
C ASP A 243 -24.43 6.23 15.80
N GLY A 244 -23.50 5.95 16.73
CA GLY A 244 -22.22 5.30 16.44
C GLY A 244 -21.09 6.27 16.14
N THR A 245 -21.37 7.58 16.03
CA THR A 245 -20.31 8.59 15.85
C THR A 245 -19.38 8.60 17.05
N VAL A 246 -18.08 8.63 16.79
CA VAL A 246 -17.01 8.76 17.79
C VAL A 246 -16.28 10.07 17.57
N GLU A 247 -16.07 10.82 18.64
CA GLU A 247 -15.26 12.03 18.63
C GLU A 247 -14.10 11.85 19.63
N ILE A 248 -12.89 12.16 19.19
CA ILE A 248 -11.67 12.11 20.00
C ILE A 248 -11.02 13.49 19.93
N SER A 249 -10.58 13.99 21.08
CA SER A 249 -9.85 15.26 21.13
C SER A 249 -8.35 15.00 21.24
N ILE A 250 -7.57 15.79 20.51
CA ILE A 250 -6.11 15.91 20.66
C ILE A 250 -5.75 17.39 20.82
N ALA A 251 -4.55 17.72 21.19
CA ALA A 251 -4.12 19.10 21.21
C ALA A 251 -4.10 19.69 19.78
N PRO A 252 -4.61 20.92 19.55
CA PRO A 252 -4.62 21.50 18.20
C PRO A 252 -3.26 21.60 17.54
N GLU A 253 -2.20 21.77 18.33
CA GLU A 253 -0.81 21.76 17.86
C GLU A 253 -0.36 20.39 17.32
N ASP A 254 -0.97 19.30 17.77
CA ASP A 254 -0.62 17.94 17.36
C ASP A 254 -1.37 17.51 16.08
N VAL A 255 -2.37 18.27 15.63
CA VAL A 255 -3.16 17.94 14.41
C VAL A 255 -2.25 17.71 13.20
N SER A 256 -1.20 18.52 13.08
CA SER A 256 -0.25 18.38 11.97
C SER A 256 0.54 17.06 12.00
N ASP A 257 0.65 16.41 13.15
CA ASP A 257 1.42 15.18 13.33
C ASP A 257 0.58 13.90 13.13
N VAL A 258 -0.73 14.07 12.93
CA VAL A 258 -1.60 12.95 12.54
C VAL A 258 -1.41 12.64 11.07
N THR A 259 -0.81 11.50 10.77
CA THR A 259 -0.55 11.03 9.40
C THR A 259 -1.62 10.08 8.88
N GLY A 260 -2.48 9.54 9.77
CA GLY A 260 -3.61 8.69 9.41
C GLY A 260 -4.49 8.45 10.62
N ALA A 261 -5.78 8.33 10.37
CA ALA A 261 -6.77 7.96 11.36
C ALA A 261 -7.76 7.00 10.71
N TYR A 262 -8.20 6.00 11.46
CA TYR A 262 -9.11 4.98 10.97
C TYR A 262 -10.19 4.71 11.99
N LEU A 263 -11.41 4.55 11.52
CA LEU A 263 -12.50 3.94 12.27
C LEU A 263 -12.45 2.43 12.07
N ALA A 264 -12.39 1.68 13.15
CA ALA A 264 -12.56 0.23 13.11
C ALA A 264 -13.88 -0.16 13.79
N VAL A 265 -14.70 -0.93 13.09
CA VAL A 265 -16.01 -1.37 13.59
C VAL A 265 -15.94 -2.83 13.98
N PHE A 266 -16.26 -3.11 15.23
CA PHE A 266 -16.21 -4.46 15.80
C PHE A 266 -17.59 -4.95 16.25
N CYS A 267 -17.80 -6.26 16.14
CA CYS A 267 -18.99 -6.93 16.66
C CYS A 267 -18.61 -7.92 17.75
N PRO A 268 -19.23 -7.87 18.95
CA PRO A 268 -18.94 -8.81 20.02
C PRO A 268 -19.31 -10.25 19.67
N VAL A 269 -18.49 -11.20 20.10
CA VAL A 269 -18.67 -12.63 19.83
C VAL A 269 -18.74 -13.40 21.15
N GLY A 270 -19.92 -13.88 21.48
CA GLY A 270 -20.14 -14.52 22.78
C GLY A 270 -20.00 -13.54 23.96
N ASP A 271 -19.63 -14.07 25.12
CA ASP A 271 -19.49 -13.32 26.37
C ASP A 271 -18.01 -13.25 26.85
N ASP A 272 -17.06 -13.64 25.99
CA ASP A 272 -15.66 -13.88 26.38
C ASP A 272 -14.72 -12.70 26.08
N GLY A 273 -15.25 -11.51 25.78
CA GLY A 273 -14.44 -10.32 25.43
C GLY A 273 -13.80 -10.39 24.04
N ASN A 274 -14.24 -11.31 23.19
CA ASN A 274 -13.79 -11.40 21.81
C ASN A 274 -14.69 -10.57 20.89
N TYR A 275 -14.07 -9.92 19.91
CA TYR A 275 -14.74 -9.08 18.93
C TYR A 275 -14.28 -9.43 17.51
N TYR A 276 -15.21 -9.51 16.56
CA TYR A 276 -14.91 -9.63 15.15
C TYR A 276 -14.79 -8.25 14.53
N LEU A 277 -13.69 -7.98 13.85
CA LEU A 277 -13.58 -6.81 12.96
C LEU A 277 -14.55 -6.98 11.80
N LEU A 278 -15.41 -5.99 11.58
CA LEU A 278 -16.34 -5.93 10.46
C LEU A 278 -15.78 -5.09 9.33
N CYS A 279 -15.27 -3.88 9.63
CA CYS A 279 -14.64 -3.03 8.63
C CYS A 279 -13.65 -2.04 9.27
N THR A 280 -12.76 -1.53 8.42
CA THR A 280 -12.00 -0.30 8.68
C THR A 280 -12.37 0.74 7.65
N ASP A 281 -12.26 2.01 8.02
CA ASP A 281 -12.64 3.16 7.20
C ASP A 281 -11.70 4.33 7.54
N SER A 282 -11.11 4.95 6.53
CA SER A 282 -10.21 6.09 6.69
C SER A 282 -10.93 7.43 6.61
N ASP A 283 -12.26 7.46 6.42
CA ASP A 283 -13.06 8.66 6.40
C ASP A 283 -13.23 9.23 7.81
N VAL A 284 -12.16 9.84 8.30
CA VAL A 284 -12.10 10.52 9.60
C VAL A 284 -11.91 12.01 9.38
N ASP A 285 -12.88 12.80 9.79
CA ASP A 285 -12.76 14.25 9.81
C ASP A 285 -11.77 14.68 10.89
N ILE A 286 -10.72 15.40 10.48
CA ILE A 286 -9.72 15.95 11.39
C ILE A 286 -9.86 17.47 11.42
N GLY A 287 -10.49 17.98 12.49
CA GLY A 287 -10.69 19.41 12.68
C GLY A 287 -9.41 20.13 13.10
N VAL A 288 -9.25 21.36 12.64
CA VAL A 288 -8.11 22.24 13.03
C VAL A 288 -8.09 22.56 14.53
N ASP A 289 -9.19 22.29 15.24
CA ASP A 289 -9.33 22.45 16.68
C ASP A 289 -8.90 21.21 17.46
N GLY A 290 -8.37 20.19 16.79
CA GLY A 290 -7.95 18.94 17.40
C GLY A 290 -9.09 17.93 17.60
N THR A 291 -10.26 18.13 16.99
CA THR A 291 -11.34 17.13 17.06
C THR A 291 -11.23 16.17 15.89
N LEU A 292 -11.04 14.89 16.17
CA LEU A 292 -11.16 13.80 15.21
C LEU A 292 -12.57 13.23 15.32
N ARG A 293 -13.27 13.12 14.19
CA ARG A 293 -14.63 12.61 14.15
C ARG A 293 -14.80 11.55 13.07
N ALA A 294 -15.38 10.42 13.46
CA ALA A 294 -15.72 9.35 12.54
C ALA A 294 -17.12 8.80 12.84
N ALA A 295 -17.83 8.37 11.82
CA ALA A 295 -19.15 7.76 11.95
C ALA A 295 -19.22 6.50 11.09
N PRO A 296 -19.69 5.35 11.64
CA PRO A 296 -19.85 4.15 10.82
C PRO A 296 -20.97 4.38 9.78
N GLU A 297 -20.75 3.94 8.57
CA GLU A 297 -21.78 4.01 7.51
C GLU A 297 -23.01 3.13 7.81
N ASN A 298 -22.89 2.16 8.72
CA ASN A 298 -23.94 1.18 9.08
C ASN A 298 -24.41 0.35 7.88
N SER A 299 -23.60 0.26 6.83
CA SER A 299 -23.79 -0.56 5.65
C SER A 299 -22.63 -1.55 5.56
N TYR A 300 -22.95 -2.82 5.38
CA TYR A 300 -21.94 -3.87 5.35
C TYR A 300 -22.16 -4.76 4.15
N MET A 301 -21.11 -4.98 3.37
CA MET A 301 -21.17 -5.93 2.27
C MET A 301 -21.34 -7.36 2.80
N GLY A 302 -22.23 -8.10 2.19
CA GLY A 302 -22.51 -9.48 2.58
C GLY A 302 -22.43 -10.44 1.41
N MET A 303 -21.97 -11.65 1.68
CA MET A 303 -21.97 -12.74 0.73
C MET A 303 -22.79 -13.91 1.28
N LYS A 304 -23.88 -14.30 0.58
CA LYS A 304 -24.79 -15.37 1.01
C LYS A 304 -25.31 -15.26 2.45
N GLY A 305 -25.56 -14.03 2.90
CA GLY A 305 -26.09 -13.76 4.23
C GLY A 305 -25.05 -13.73 5.36
N GLN A 306 -23.76 -13.77 5.02
CA GLN A 306 -22.65 -13.53 5.94
C GLN A 306 -22.02 -12.18 5.59
N VAL A 307 -21.74 -11.36 6.58
CA VAL A 307 -21.00 -10.10 6.42
C VAL A 307 -19.55 -10.41 6.08
N LEU A 308 -18.94 -9.63 5.22
CA LEU A 308 -17.49 -9.70 4.95
C LEU A 308 -16.75 -8.81 5.95
N CYS A 309 -15.58 -9.23 6.38
CA CYS A 309 -14.62 -8.38 7.07
C CYS A 309 -13.91 -7.54 6.02
N LEU A 310 -14.22 -6.25 5.93
CA LEU A 310 -13.65 -5.33 4.93
C LEU A 310 -12.57 -4.47 5.56
N ILE A 311 -11.34 -4.64 5.12
CA ILE A 311 -10.19 -3.83 5.56
C ILE A 311 -9.82 -2.92 4.41
N GLU A 312 -9.96 -1.62 4.61
CA GLU A 312 -9.61 -0.63 3.60
C GLU A 312 -8.12 -0.67 3.28
N THR A 313 -7.79 -0.66 1.99
CA THR A 313 -6.42 -0.72 1.49
C THR A 313 -6.05 0.44 0.59
N MET A 314 -7.06 1.14 0.06
CA MET A 314 -6.88 2.33 -0.77
C MET A 314 -8.17 3.16 -0.72
N ASN A 315 -8.03 4.48 -0.62
CA ASN A 315 -9.16 5.41 -0.64
C ASN A 315 -8.81 6.61 -1.53
N LEU A 316 -9.29 6.57 -2.77
CA LEU A 316 -9.14 7.62 -3.77
C LEU A 316 -10.47 8.34 -3.96
N ASP A 317 -10.46 9.58 -4.49
CA ASP A 317 -11.66 10.43 -4.62
C ASP A 317 -12.91 9.75 -5.19
N ALA A 318 -12.75 8.80 -6.11
CA ALA A 318 -13.86 8.12 -6.78
C ALA A 318 -13.75 6.59 -6.74
N TYR A 319 -12.87 6.05 -5.89
CA TYR A 319 -12.62 4.62 -5.83
C TYR A 319 -12.08 4.23 -4.46
N THR A 320 -12.70 3.25 -3.83
CA THR A 320 -12.21 2.68 -2.58
C THR A 320 -11.97 1.18 -2.76
N GLU A 321 -10.84 0.69 -2.29
CA GLU A 321 -10.51 -0.72 -2.34
C GLU A 321 -10.41 -1.30 -0.93
N TYR A 322 -11.04 -2.46 -0.78
CA TYR A 322 -10.98 -3.24 0.43
C TYR A 322 -10.39 -4.61 0.16
N MET A 323 -9.78 -5.18 1.17
CA MET A 323 -9.48 -6.59 1.24
C MET A 323 -10.39 -7.30 2.24
N ALA A 324 -10.73 -8.56 1.94
CA ALA A 324 -11.47 -9.44 2.84
C ALA A 324 -10.74 -10.79 2.98
N PRO A 325 -10.42 -11.25 4.20
CA PRO A 325 -9.90 -12.58 4.42
C PRO A 325 -11.00 -13.62 4.18
N VAL A 326 -10.70 -14.66 3.42
CA VAL A 326 -11.66 -15.69 3.04
C VAL A 326 -11.02 -17.08 2.98
N LEU A 327 -11.84 -18.14 3.09
CA LEU A 327 -11.48 -19.44 2.55
C LEU A 327 -12.08 -19.58 1.14
N TYR A 328 -11.24 -19.62 0.14
CA TYR A 328 -11.62 -19.84 -1.25
C TYR A 328 -11.37 -21.30 -1.63
N ASN A 329 -12.41 -22.04 -1.89
CA ASN A 329 -12.37 -23.49 -2.14
C ASN A 329 -11.60 -24.29 -1.04
N GLY A 330 -11.55 -23.75 0.18
CA GLY A 330 -10.89 -24.35 1.34
C GLY A 330 -9.45 -23.87 1.57
N GLU A 331 -8.92 -23.00 0.73
CA GLU A 331 -7.61 -22.36 0.87
C GLU A 331 -7.76 -20.98 1.50
N LEU A 332 -6.83 -20.60 2.38
CA LEU A 332 -6.78 -19.26 2.98
C LEU A 332 -6.35 -18.25 1.92
N CYS A 333 -7.22 -17.29 1.64
CA CYS A 333 -7.04 -16.29 0.60
C CYS A 333 -7.40 -14.89 1.10
N THR A 334 -6.94 -13.91 0.36
CA THR A 334 -7.38 -12.52 0.42
C THR A 334 -8.20 -12.20 -0.82
N MET A 335 -9.39 -11.66 -0.64
CA MET A 335 -10.26 -11.19 -1.72
C MET A 335 -10.16 -9.67 -1.83
N ARG A 336 -9.87 -9.14 -3.01
CA ARG A 336 -9.88 -7.70 -3.32
C ARG A 336 -11.26 -7.31 -3.80
N ILE A 337 -11.77 -6.19 -3.31
CA ILE A 337 -13.10 -5.67 -3.63
C ILE A 337 -12.97 -4.17 -3.87
N GLY A 338 -13.38 -3.71 -5.04
CA GLY A 338 -13.41 -2.30 -5.41
C GLY A 338 -14.82 -1.75 -5.39
N PHE A 339 -14.94 -0.48 -4.99
CA PHE A 339 -16.17 0.31 -5.02
C PHE A 339 -15.91 1.56 -5.85
N ASP A 340 -16.80 1.85 -6.78
CA ASP A 340 -16.80 3.05 -7.61
C ASP A 340 -18.24 3.45 -7.99
N GLU A 341 -18.42 4.49 -8.81
CA GLU A 341 -19.75 4.97 -9.24
C GLU A 341 -20.54 3.90 -10.04
N GLU A 342 -19.86 2.96 -10.70
CA GLU A 342 -20.51 1.90 -11.47
C GLU A 342 -20.79 0.65 -10.61
N HIS A 343 -20.06 0.49 -9.51
CA HIS A 343 -20.11 -0.66 -8.60
C HIS A 343 -20.31 -0.22 -7.15
N GLU A 344 -21.42 0.49 -6.89
CA GLU A 344 -21.79 0.94 -5.53
C GLU A 344 -21.96 -0.20 -4.53
N ASP A 345 -22.37 -1.40 -5.00
CA ASP A 345 -22.50 -2.61 -4.18
C ASP A 345 -21.18 -3.39 -4.01
N GLY A 346 -20.09 -2.89 -4.60
CA GLY A 346 -18.78 -3.52 -4.63
C GLY A 346 -18.60 -4.58 -5.71
N GLN A 347 -17.46 -4.57 -6.36
CA GLN A 347 -17.03 -5.59 -7.33
C GLN A 347 -15.88 -6.40 -6.77
N VAL A 348 -16.00 -7.74 -6.77
CA VAL A 348 -14.87 -8.62 -6.51
C VAL A 348 -13.90 -8.55 -7.68
N LEU A 349 -12.70 -8.05 -7.43
CA LEU A 349 -11.66 -7.86 -8.42
C LEU A 349 -10.83 -9.13 -8.59
N SER A 350 -10.35 -9.70 -7.48
CA SER A 350 -9.52 -10.89 -7.50
C SER A 350 -9.51 -11.60 -6.14
N VAL A 351 -9.01 -12.82 -6.14
CA VAL A 351 -8.74 -13.62 -4.94
C VAL A 351 -7.31 -14.14 -5.02
N THR A 352 -6.50 -13.92 -3.99
CA THR A 352 -5.09 -14.34 -3.93
C THR A 352 -4.85 -15.18 -2.69
N PRO A 353 -4.02 -16.25 -2.75
CA PRO A 353 -3.64 -17.00 -1.56
C PRO A 353 -3.00 -16.11 -0.50
N ALA A 354 -3.41 -16.27 0.76
CA ALA A 354 -2.83 -15.53 1.88
C ALA A 354 -1.45 -16.10 2.26
N GLY A 355 -0.53 -15.22 2.68
CA GLY A 355 0.79 -15.63 3.18
C GLY A 355 1.81 -15.98 2.09
N GLN A 356 1.52 -15.71 0.83
CA GLN A 356 2.53 -15.76 -0.21
C GLN A 356 3.31 -14.44 -0.21
N THR A 357 4.40 -14.43 0.54
CA THR A 357 5.46 -13.43 0.36
C THR A 357 6.10 -13.66 -1.00
N SER A 358 6.11 -12.65 -1.85
CA SER A 358 6.94 -12.41 -3.06
C SER A 358 7.22 -13.56 -4.05
N GLU A 359 7.17 -14.82 -3.69
CA GLU A 359 7.73 -15.90 -4.52
C GLU A 359 6.74 -16.57 -5.49
N ALA A 360 5.44 -16.36 -5.36
CA ALA A 360 4.48 -17.11 -6.17
C ALA A 360 3.22 -16.33 -6.54
N ALA A 361 3.32 -15.05 -6.72
CA ALA A 361 2.18 -14.17 -6.97
C ALA A 361 1.49 -14.35 -8.33
N LYS A 362 1.77 -15.41 -9.07
CA LYS A 362 1.01 -15.81 -10.27
C LYS A 362 -0.30 -16.54 -9.96
N GLN A 363 -0.77 -16.56 -8.71
CA GLN A 363 -2.04 -17.19 -8.34
C GLN A 363 -3.09 -16.14 -8.02
N ILE A 364 -3.55 -15.42 -9.04
CA ILE A 364 -4.75 -14.60 -8.94
C ILE A 364 -5.91 -15.41 -9.49
N TYR A 365 -6.93 -15.59 -8.65
CA TYR A 365 -8.16 -16.28 -9.04
C TYR A 365 -9.27 -15.25 -9.31
N GLU A 366 -9.99 -15.42 -10.39
CA GLU A 366 -11.29 -14.78 -10.60
C GLU A 366 -12.39 -15.70 -10.09
N LEU A 367 -13.42 -15.16 -9.45
CA LEU A 367 -14.55 -15.93 -8.98
C LEU A 367 -15.31 -16.54 -10.16
N LYS A 368 -15.64 -17.84 -10.04
CA LYS A 368 -16.41 -18.57 -11.04
C LYS A 368 -17.66 -19.17 -10.43
N GLU A 369 -18.66 -19.43 -11.27
CA GLU A 369 -19.86 -20.13 -10.84
C GLU A 369 -19.52 -21.52 -10.29
N GLY A 370 -19.94 -21.77 -9.04
CA GLY A 370 -19.68 -23.04 -8.34
C GLY A 370 -18.54 -22.94 -7.31
N ASP A 371 -17.78 -21.86 -7.28
CA ASP A 371 -16.77 -21.63 -6.26
C ASP A 371 -17.37 -21.47 -4.87
N ARG A 372 -16.62 -21.88 -3.87
CA ARG A 372 -16.99 -21.77 -2.45
C ARG A 372 -16.14 -20.72 -1.77
N VAL A 373 -16.80 -19.66 -1.31
CA VAL A 373 -16.18 -18.61 -0.50
C VAL A 373 -16.78 -18.67 0.90
N THR A 374 -15.92 -18.67 1.92
CA THR A 374 -16.32 -18.59 3.32
C THR A 374 -15.62 -17.38 3.93
N PRO A 375 -16.35 -16.35 4.38
CA PRO A 375 -15.78 -15.21 5.07
C PRO A 375 -15.00 -15.62 6.32
N LEU A 376 -13.89 -14.98 6.56
CA LEU A 376 -13.11 -15.07 7.80
C LEU A 376 -13.11 -13.70 8.47
N TYR A 377 -12.78 -13.68 9.76
CA TYR A 377 -12.76 -12.45 10.55
C TYR A 377 -11.45 -12.37 11.32
N LEU A 378 -10.93 -11.17 11.45
CA LEU A 378 -9.93 -10.87 12.45
C LEU A 378 -10.61 -10.81 13.81
N VAL A 379 -10.01 -11.46 14.79
CA VAL A 379 -10.53 -11.52 16.17
C VAL A 379 -9.59 -10.74 17.07
N GLU A 380 -10.15 -9.73 17.73
CA GLU A 380 -9.47 -8.98 18.77
C GLU A 380 -10.05 -9.37 20.13
N HIS A 381 -9.19 -9.54 21.11
CA HIS A 381 -9.56 -9.72 22.50
C HIS A 381 -9.38 -8.41 23.23
N MET A 382 -10.48 -7.80 23.65
CA MET A 382 -10.47 -6.58 24.43
C MET A 382 -10.69 -6.95 25.91
N GLU A 383 -9.68 -6.73 26.72
CA GLU A 383 -9.86 -6.81 28.17
C GLU A 383 -10.71 -5.64 28.63
N ASP A 384 -11.68 -5.90 29.52
CA ASP A 384 -12.41 -4.83 30.17
C ASP A 384 -11.39 -3.96 30.95
N VAL A 385 -11.16 -2.75 30.46
CA VAL A 385 -10.46 -1.73 31.24
C VAL A 385 -11.39 -1.42 32.41
N GLU A 386 -11.06 -1.93 33.61
CA GLU A 386 -11.75 -1.48 34.83
C GLU A 386 -11.62 0.06 34.84
N GLU A 387 -12.73 0.77 34.62
CA GLU A 387 -12.80 2.20 34.86
C GLU A 387 -12.35 2.43 36.29
N GLU A 388 -11.13 2.92 36.52
CA GLU A 388 -10.78 3.48 37.82
C GLU A 388 -11.80 4.59 38.08
N PRO A 389 -12.57 4.50 39.17
CA PRO A 389 -13.56 5.53 39.47
C PRO A 389 -12.82 6.86 39.59
N VAL A 390 -13.15 7.81 38.74
CA VAL A 390 -12.71 9.21 38.83
C VAL A 390 -13.23 9.71 40.21
N ASP A 391 -12.35 9.64 41.20
CA ASP A 391 -12.65 10.09 42.57
C ASP A 391 -12.85 11.61 42.53
N GLY A 392 -14.14 11.98 42.49
CA GLY A 392 -14.55 13.36 42.54
C GLY A 392 -14.04 14.06 43.75
N ALA A 393 -13.49 15.23 43.55
CA ALA A 393 -13.31 16.35 44.45
C ALA A 393 -13.58 16.08 45.96
N LYS A 394 -12.54 15.95 46.75
CA LYS A 394 -12.57 16.27 48.20
C LYS A 394 -11.55 17.32 48.53
N ASP A 395 -12.10 18.46 48.92
CA ASP A 395 -11.45 19.52 49.66
C ASP A 395 -10.55 19.04 50.80
N GLY A 396 -9.40 19.66 50.84
CA GLY A 396 -8.65 20.15 51.98
C GLY A 396 -8.42 19.30 53.23
N ALA A 397 -7.19 19.11 53.53
CA ALA A 397 -6.50 19.30 54.80
C ALA A 397 -5.60 18.16 55.27
N LYS A 398 -4.32 18.47 55.23
CA LYS A 398 -3.28 18.29 56.27
C LYS A 398 -3.03 16.91 56.91
N ASP A 399 -1.78 16.61 56.78
CA ASP A 399 -0.76 16.29 57.77
C ASP A 399 -0.19 14.86 57.88
N GLU A 400 1.13 14.89 57.79
CA GLU A 400 2.13 14.09 58.51
C GLU A 400 2.46 12.62 58.14
N ALA A 401 3.63 12.56 57.48
CA ALA A 401 4.80 11.73 57.85
C ALA A 401 4.64 10.37 58.54
N LYS A 402 5.25 9.34 57.96
CA LYS A 402 6.37 8.53 58.47
C LYS A 402 6.58 7.26 57.65
N ASP A 403 7.76 7.21 57.09
CA ASP A 403 8.87 6.27 57.31
C ASP A 403 8.60 4.73 57.35
N GLY A 404 9.41 4.04 56.56
CA GLY A 404 9.88 2.68 56.85
C GLY A 404 9.76 1.72 55.64
N ALA A 405 10.69 1.70 54.77
CA ALA A 405 11.92 0.89 54.70
C ALA A 405 11.75 -0.63 54.52
N LYS A 406 12.39 -1.10 53.42
CA LYS A 406 13.08 -2.40 53.26
C LYS A 406 12.23 -3.64 52.98
N ASP A 407 12.58 -4.50 52.16
CA ASP A 407 13.73 -5.02 51.44
C ASP A 407 13.38 -6.42 50.87
N GLU A 408 14.12 -6.77 49.85
CA GLU A 408 14.50 -8.11 49.39
C GLU A 408 13.50 -8.91 48.55
N ALA A 409 13.72 -9.06 47.26
CA ALA A 409 14.78 -9.75 46.52
C ALA A 409 14.64 -11.27 46.43
N LYS A 410 14.81 -11.70 45.23
CA LYS A 410 15.36 -12.96 44.71
C LYS A 410 14.44 -14.10 44.28
N ASP A 411 14.61 -14.29 42.99
CA ASP A 411 15.15 -15.50 42.32
C ASP A 411 14.28 -16.78 42.35
N GLU A 412 13.91 -17.25 41.20
CA GLU A 412 14.65 -18.30 40.50
C GLU A 412 13.96 -18.71 39.19
N ALA A 413 14.81 -18.74 38.24
CA ALA A 413 14.68 -19.36 36.93
C ALA A 413 14.56 -20.90 37.01
N LYS A 414 14.07 -21.47 35.96
CA LYS A 414 14.50 -22.67 35.23
C LYS A 414 13.44 -23.74 34.95
N ASN A 415 13.42 -23.98 33.63
CA ASN A 415 13.38 -25.31 32.99
C ASN A 415 12.11 -26.15 33.17
N GLU A 416 11.54 -26.69 32.16
CA GLU A 416 12.07 -27.60 31.15
C GLU A 416 11.09 -27.79 29.97
N ALA A 417 11.68 -27.97 28.86
CA ALA A 417 11.23 -28.56 27.62
C ALA A 417 10.73 -30.00 27.74
N LYS A 418 10.00 -30.45 26.69
CA LYS A 418 9.57 -31.80 26.26
C LYS A 418 8.14 -32.18 26.66
N ASP A 419 7.25 -32.30 25.70
CA ASP A 419 7.17 -33.28 24.58
C ASP A 419 6.35 -32.69 23.45
#